data_65451e8b8fb4f06ff3874a343d111f9a
#
_entry.id   65451e8b8fb4f06ff3874a343d111f9a
#
_cell.length_a   1.000
_cell.length_b   1.000
_cell.length_c   1.000
_cell.angle_alpha   90.00
_cell.angle_beta   90.00
_cell.angle_gamma   90.00
#
_symmetry.space_group_name_H-M   'P 1'
#
loop_
_entity.id
_entity.type
_entity.pdbx_description
1 polymer ?
#
loop_
_entity_poly.entity_id
_entity_poly.type
_entity_poly.pdbx_seq_one_letter_code
_entity_poly.pdbx_strand_id
1 'polypeptide(L)'
;MNLHKPFVYFPNLLTDRQCNDIIKLGTGKLQSATTVDGRDKTNKEKSIAVSDMTNEEIEKKGLTDKAYMRDSEIAWLSDNWIYNLINPRIQEANKHAGWNWDYEYIEQIQFTKYGLNQFYNWHADGNSDHYSVYKNKPNPQMNGKIRKISVTINLVDGSEYEGGN
;
A
#
# COMPACT_ATOMS: atom_id res chain seq x y z
N MET A 1 -1.49 -9.44 -31.60
CA MET A 1 -1.77 -8.51 -30.48
C MET A 1 -1.46 -9.28 -29.19
N ASN A 2 -0.36 -8.99 -28.52
CA ASN A 2 -0.07 -9.62 -27.23
C ASN A 2 -0.95 -8.98 -26.18
N LEU A 3 -1.92 -9.73 -25.66
CA LEU A 3 -2.73 -9.30 -24.54
C LEU A 3 -1.83 -9.29 -23.29
N HIS A 4 -1.55 -8.12 -22.77
CA HIS A 4 -0.87 -7.99 -21.49
C HIS A 4 -1.79 -8.48 -20.36
N LYS A 5 -1.26 -9.30 -19.48
CA LYS A 5 -2.02 -9.72 -18.28
C LYS A 5 -2.13 -8.52 -17.34
N PRO A 6 -3.32 -8.26 -16.75
CA PRO A 6 -3.49 -7.12 -15.84
C PRO A 6 -2.75 -7.33 -14.50
N PHE A 7 -2.54 -8.58 -14.09
CA PHE A 7 -1.81 -8.94 -12.87
C PHE A 7 -1.13 -10.29 -13.01
N VAL A 8 -0.19 -10.56 -12.11
CA VAL A 8 0.43 -11.87 -11.89
C VAL A 8 0.33 -12.20 -10.41
N TYR A 9 -0.04 -13.42 -10.10
CA TYR A 9 -0.18 -13.93 -8.75
C TYR A 9 0.84 -15.05 -8.48
N PHE A 10 1.51 -14.98 -7.34
CA PHE A 10 2.44 -15.98 -6.86
C PHE A 10 1.93 -16.57 -5.53
N PRO A 11 1.36 -17.77 -5.51
CA PRO A 11 0.96 -18.41 -4.25
C PRO A 11 2.21 -18.83 -3.46
N ASN A 12 2.15 -18.71 -2.14
CA ASN A 12 3.18 -19.20 -1.22
C ASN A 12 4.60 -18.68 -1.54
N LEU A 13 4.69 -17.40 -1.94
CA LEU A 13 5.96 -16.77 -2.31
C LEU A 13 6.95 -16.73 -1.14
N LEU A 14 6.46 -16.45 0.05
CA LEU A 14 7.24 -16.38 1.28
C LEU A 14 6.92 -17.57 2.18
N THR A 15 7.91 -18.00 2.93
CA THR A 15 7.71 -18.97 4.01
C THR A 15 7.09 -18.30 5.24
N ASP A 16 6.42 -19.05 6.10
CA ASP A 16 5.85 -18.54 7.37
C ASP A 16 6.89 -17.82 8.20
N ARG A 17 8.11 -18.32 8.25
CA ARG A 17 9.22 -17.66 8.94
C ARG A 17 9.52 -16.28 8.37
N GLN A 18 9.57 -16.16 7.04
CA GLN A 18 9.82 -14.88 6.37
C GLN A 18 8.67 -13.89 6.60
N CYS A 19 7.42 -14.37 6.54
CA CYS A 19 6.26 -13.57 6.89
C CYS A 19 6.35 -13.05 8.33
N ASN A 20 6.63 -13.93 9.29
CA ASN A 20 6.77 -13.58 10.70
C ASN A 20 7.93 -12.60 10.96
N ASP A 21 9.06 -12.76 10.28
CA ASP A 21 10.19 -11.84 10.38
C ASP A 21 9.83 -10.43 9.86
N ILE A 22 9.07 -10.33 8.76
CA ILE A 22 8.56 -9.06 8.22
C ILE A 22 7.54 -8.44 9.18
N ILE A 23 6.60 -9.22 9.69
CA ILE A 23 5.59 -8.77 10.66
C ILE A 23 6.27 -8.19 11.91
N LYS A 24 7.23 -8.91 12.47
CA LYS A 24 7.99 -8.45 13.65
C LYS A 24 8.72 -7.13 13.38
N LEU A 25 9.36 -7.02 12.22
CA LEU A 25 10.10 -5.82 11.81
C LEU A 25 9.15 -4.63 11.64
N GLY A 26 8.03 -4.82 10.94
CA GLY A 26 7.04 -3.79 10.69
C GLY A 26 6.32 -3.34 11.96
N THR A 27 5.88 -4.30 12.79
CA THR A 27 5.18 -4.01 14.04
C THR A 27 6.03 -3.19 15.01
N GLY A 28 7.35 -3.38 15.02
CA GLY A 28 8.26 -2.59 15.85
C GLY A 28 8.41 -1.12 15.45
N LYS A 29 7.89 -0.72 14.29
CA LYS A 29 8.06 0.63 13.70
C LYS A 29 6.72 1.30 13.34
N LEU A 30 5.59 0.81 13.82
CA LEU A 30 4.26 1.29 13.44
C LEU A 30 4.03 2.75 13.80
N GLN A 31 3.35 3.43 12.89
CA GLN A 31 2.79 4.78 13.07
C GLN A 31 1.43 4.84 12.38
N SER A 32 0.56 5.75 12.80
CA SER A 32 -0.73 5.97 12.13
C SER A 32 -0.51 6.33 10.66
N ALA A 33 -1.26 5.71 9.76
CA ALA A 33 -1.20 6.03 8.35
C ALA A 33 -1.71 7.45 8.12
N THR A 34 -0.99 8.23 7.30
CA THR A 34 -1.45 9.53 6.80
C THR A 34 -1.76 9.39 5.32
N THR A 35 -2.88 9.95 4.89
CA THR A 35 -3.12 10.12 3.44
C THR A 35 -2.23 11.24 2.91
N VAL A 36 -1.96 11.24 1.60
CA VAL A 36 -0.95 12.09 0.93
C VAL A 36 -1.04 13.59 1.20
N ASP A 37 -2.17 14.09 1.69
CA ASP A 37 -2.36 15.52 1.95
C ASP A 37 -1.74 16.01 3.26
N GLY A 38 -1.08 15.17 4.05
CA GLY A 38 -0.27 15.61 5.22
C GLY A 38 -1.01 16.48 6.25
N ARG A 39 -2.29 16.66 6.08
CA ARG A 39 -3.11 17.50 6.93
C ARG A 39 -3.70 16.68 8.05
N ASP A 40 -3.20 17.01 9.18
CA ASP A 40 -3.77 16.80 10.50
C ASP A 40 -3.36 15.55 11.28
N LYS A 41 -2.20 15.67 11.91
CA LYS A 41 -1.75 14.78 12.99
C LYS A 41 -2.56 14.94 14.29
N THR A 42 -3.55 15.85 14.35
CA THR A 42 -4.24 16.23 15.59
C THR A 42 -5.55 15.49 15.82
N ASN A 43 -6.01 14.64 14.92
CA ASN A 43 -7.32 14.01 15.01
C ASN A 43 -7.29 12.54 15.46
N LYS A 44 -6.51 12.22 16.50
CA LYS A 44 -6.70 10.94 17.22
C LYS A 44 -8.11 10.74 17.79
N GLU A 45 -8.84 11.83 18.01
CA GLU A 45 -10.23 11.77 18.51
C GLU A 45 -11.28 11.55 17.42
N LYS A 46 -10.90 11.62 16.12
CA LYS A 46 -11.82 11.43 15.00
C LYS A 46 -11.81 10.01 14.42
N SER A 47 -11.05 9.11 14.95
CA SER A 47 -11.11 7.68 14.59
C SER A 47 -12.25 6.93 15.31
N ILE A 48 -13.36 7.62 15.57
CA ILE A 48 -14.62 6.92 15.84
C ILE A 48 -14.96 6.24 14.52
N ALA A 49 -15.15 4.94 14.58
CA ALA A 49 -15.41 4.10 13.43
C ALA A 49 -16.44 4.75 12.49
N VAL A 50 -15.98 5.24 11.38
CA VAL A 50 -16.81 5.86 10.36
C VAL A 50 -17.78 4.86 9.76
N SER A 51 -17.42 3.57 9.81
CA SER A 51 -18.32 2.46 9.49
C SER A 51 -19.66 2.53 10.21
N ASP A 52 -19.72 3.19 11.36
CA ASP A 52 -20.92 3.29 12.18
C ASP A 52 -21.66 4.63 12.01
N MET A 53 -21.17 5.51 11.15
CA MET A 53 -21.78 6.81 10.88
C MET A 53 -22.68 6.78 9.64
N THR A 54 -23.80 7.49 9.71
CA THR A 54 -24.64 7.76 8.54
C THR A 54 -24.01 8.82 7.65
N ASN A 55 -24.37 8.86 6.36
CA ASN A 55 -23.87 9.88 5.43
C ASN A 55 -24.17 11.31 5.92
N GLU A 56 -25.31 11.52 6.61
CA GLU A 56 -25.68 12.82 7.18
C GLU A 56 -24.79 13.24 8.34
N GLU A 57 -24.35 12.28 9.18
CA GLU A 57 -23.40 12.54 10.26
C GLU A 57 -22.01 12.86 9.72
N ILE A 58 -21.64 12.25 8.59
CA ILE A 58 -20.41 12.48 7.87
C ILE A 58 -20.36 13.91 7.34
N GLU A 59 -21.40 14.36 6.62
CA GLU A 59 -21.52 15.72 6.11
C GLU A 59 -21.55 16.76 7.23
N LYS A 60 -22.32 16.50 8.29
CA LYS A 60 -22.47 17.42 9.43
C LYS A 60 -21.18 17.62 10.21
N LYS A 61 -20.28 16.64 10.20
CA LYS A 61 -18.95 16.74 10.84
C LYS A 61 -17.89 17.37 9.93
N GLY A 62 -18.24 17.74 8.69
CA GLY A 62 -17.31 18.30 7.71
C GLY A 62 -16.18 17.34 7.37
N LEU A 63 -16.43 16.05 7.49
CA LEU A 63 -15.48 15.02 7.15
C LEU A 63 -15.50 14.87 5.64
N THR A 64 -14.45 15.28 4.97
CA THR A 64 -14.34 15.18 3.52
C THR A 64 -14.01 13.74 3.13
N ASP A 65 -14.37 13.33 1.91
CA ASP A 65 -14.09 12.00 1.35
C ASP A 65 -12.64 11.51 1.57
N LYS A 66 -11.72 12.44 1.67
CA LYS A 66 -10.28 12.13 1.90
C LYS A 66 -9.96 11.67 3.32
N ALA A 67 -10.68 12.14 4.33
CA ALA A 67 -10.51 11.68 5.71
C ALA A 67 -10.98 10.23 5.91
N TYR A 68 -11.81 9.75 4.97
CA TYR A 68 -12.37 8.39 4.94
C TYR A 68 -11.64 7.42 4.02
N MET A 69 -10.56 7.84 3.42
CA MET A 69 -9.83 6.98 2.50
C MET A 69 -9.12 5.84 3.20
N ARG A 70 -8.65 6.06 4.44
CA ARG A 70 -7.81 5.08 5.10
C ARG A 70 -7.80 5.25 6.62
N ASP A 71 -7.98 4.13 7.30
CA ASP A 71 -7.64 3.94 8.71
C ASP A 71 -6.75 2.70 8.82
N SER A 72 -5.50 2.87 9.20
CA SER A 72 -4.54 1.78 9.36
C SER A 72 -3.27 2.27 10.08
N GLU A 73 -2.45 1.34 10.52
CA GLU A 73 -1.09 1.60 10.97
C GLU A 73 -0.09 1.20 9.88
N ILE A 74 0.96 1.98 9.69
CA ILE A 74 1.99 1.69 8.69
C ILE A 74 3.40 1.77 9.27
N ALA A 75 4.31 1.07 8.63
CA ALA A 75 5.74 1.24 8.80
C ALA A 75 6.43 1.25 7.44
N TRP A 76 7.51 2.02 7.32
CA TRP A 76 8.32 2.04 6.12
C TRP A 76 9.56 1.17 6.32
N LEU A 77 9.72 0.17 5.46
CA LEU A 77 10.82 -0.78 5.50
C LEU A 77 11.75 -0.57 4.30
N SER A 78 13.06 -0.65 4.56
CA SER A 78 14.11 -0.53 3.55
C SER A 78 15.16 -1.62 3.67
N ASP A 79 14.80 -2.73 4.28
CA ASP A 79 15.69 -3.83 4.58
C ASP A 79 16.01 -4.64 3.31
N ASN A 80 17.26 -4.65 2.90
CA ASN A 80 17.71 -5.24 1.62
C ASN A 80 17.30 -6.70 1.43
N TRP A 81 17.22 -7.48 2.51
CA TRP A 81 16.84 -8.88 2.39
C TRP A 81 15.42 -9.07 1.87
N ILE A 82 14.48 -8.14 2.20
CA ILE A 82 13.10 -8.17 1.67
C ILE A 82 13.12 -7.87 0.18
N TYR A 83 13.84 -6.84 -0.26
CA TYR A 83 13.99 -6.53 -1.69
C TYR A 83 14.59 -7.72 -2.46
N ASN A 84 15.57 -8.40 -1.89
CA ASN A 84 16.18 -9.58 -2.52
C ASN A 84 15.21 -10.76 -2.67
N LEU A 85 14.19 -10.86 -1.80
CA LEU A 85 13.14 -11.87 -1.95
C LEU A 85 12.14 -11.51 -3.04
N ILE A 86 11.71 -10.24 -3.11
CA ILE A 86 10.58 -9.84 -3.96
C ILE A 86 11.01 -9.38 -5.36
N ASN A 87 12.16 -8.71 -5.49
CA ASN A 87 12.60 -8.13 -6.76
C ASN A 87 12.72 -9.17 -7.91
N PRO A 88 13.28 -10.36 -7.71
CA PRO A 88 13.32 -11.38 -8.77
C PRO A 88 11.91 -11.77 -9.26
N ARG A 89 10.92 -11.76 -8.37
CA ARG A 89 9.52 -12.07 -8.71
C ARG A 89 8.83 -10.95 -9.44
N ILE A 90 9.17 -9.70 -9.11
CA ILE A 90 8.70 -8.54 -9.88
C ILE A 90 9.25 -8.60 -11.32
N GLN A 91 10.53 -8.92 -11.49
CA GLN A 91 11.15 -9.09 -12.81
C GLN A 91 10.50 -10.22 -13.60
N GLU A 92 10.27 -11.38 -12.96
CA GLU A 92 9.58 -12.52 -13.55
C GLU A 92 8.15 -12.15 -14.00
N ALA A 93 7.38 -11.48 -13.12
CA ALA A 93 6.03 -11.01 -13.43
C ALA A 93 6.02 -10.03 -14.59
N ASN A 94 6.89 -9.04 -14.57
CA ASN A 94 7.02 -8.02 -15.59
C ASN A 94 7.26 -8.64 -16.99
N LYS A 95 8.14 -9.62 -17.06
CA LYS A 95 8.44 -10.36 -18.29
C LYS A 95 7.28 -11.29 -18.68
N HIS A 96 6.78 -12.09 -17.73
CA HIS A 96 5.76 -13.10 -17.98
C HIS A 96 4.41 -12.51 -18.39
N ALA A 97 4.04 -11.36 -17.81
CA ALA A 97 2.85 -10.63 -18.19
C ALA A 97 2.97 -9.90 -19.53
N GLY A 98 4.18 -9.78 -20.07
CA GLY A 98 4.43 -9.02 -21.29
C GLY A 98 4.42 -7.50 -21.09
N TRP A 99 4.51 -7.02 -19.86
CA TRP A 99 4.57 -5.58 -19.60
C TRP A 99 5.89 -4.98 -20.08
N ASN A 100 6.99 -5.65 -19.81
CA ASN A 100 8.35 -5.29 -20.25
C ASN A 100 8.74 -3.85 -19.86
N TRP A 101 8.32 -3.40 -18.67
CA TRP A 101 8.72 -2.10 -18.16
C TRP A 101 10.19 -2.13 -17.78
N ASP A 102 10.93 -1.12 -18.24
CA ASP A 102 12.27 -0.82 -17.77
C ASP A 102 12.17 0.04 -16.51
N TYR A 103 12.15 -0.60 -15.33
CA TYR A 103 12.04 0.11 -14.07
C TYR A 103 13.41 0.26 -13.40
N GLU A 104 13.71 1.46 -12.96
CA GLU A 104 15.00 1.84 -12.40
C GLU A 104 15.00 1.91 -10.88
N TYR A 105 13.82 2.03 -10.27
CA TYR A 105 13.69 2.32 -8.85
C TYR A 105 12.53 1.55 -8.23
N ILE A 106 12.80 0.98 -7.06
CA ILE A 106 11.78 0.36 -6.20
C ILE A 106 11.62 1.26 -4.98
N GLU A 107 10.41 1.70 -4.72
CA GLU A 107 10.07 2.54 -3.57
C GLU A 107 10.28 1.79 -2.25
N GLN A 108 10.30 2.52 -1.13
CA GLN A 108 10.26 1.90 0.18
C GLN A 108 9.02 1.01 0.33
N ILE A 109 9.22 -0.13 0.98
CA ILE A 109 8.15 -1.07 1.23
C ILE A 109 7.27 -0.52 2.35
N GLN A 110 5.99 -0.36 2.08
CA GLN A 110 5.01 0.00 3.10
C GLN A 110 4.47 -1.28 3.73
N PHE A 111 4.84 -1.53 4.97
CA PHE A 111 4.17 -2.50 5.83
C PHE A 111 2.88 -1.85 6.34
N THR A 112 1.76 -2.53 6.20
CA THR A 112 0.46 -2.03 6.66
C THR A 112 -0.15 -3.05 7.61
N LYS A 113 -0.65 -2.57 8.74
CA LYS A 113 -1.45 -3.35 9.68
C LYS A 113 -2.84 -2.77 9.77
N TYR A 114 -3.83 -3.62 9.61
CA TYR A 114 -5.23 -3.32 9.85
C TYR A 114 -5.67 -3.98 11.15
N GLY A 115 -6.26 -3.22 12.04
CA GLY A 115 -6.98 -3.72 13.21
C GLY A 115 -8.47 -3.93 12.90
N LEU A 116 -9.24 -4.24 13.93
CA LEU A 116 -10.69 -4.43 13.79
C LEU A 116 -11.34 -3.15 13.25
N ASN A 117 -12.17 -3.28 12.21
CA ASN A 117 -12.87 -2.20 11.51
C ASN A 117 -11.96 -1.16 10.84
N GLN A 118 -10.66 -1.40 10.74
CA GLN A 118 -9.77 -0.56 9.96
C GLN A 118 -9.84 -0.89 8.47
N PHE A 119 -9.59 0.10 7.61
CA PHE A 119 -9.84 -0.03 6.18
C PHE A 119 -8.92 0.86 5.32
N TYR A 120 -8.91 0.54 4.05
CA TYR A 120 -8.42 1.41 2.99
C TYR A 120 -9.38 1.31 1.81
N ASN A 121 -10.05 2.40 1.50
CA ASN A 121 -11.03 2.44 0.43
C ASN A 121 -10.39 2.28 -0.95
N TRP A 122 -11.22 1.99 -1.94
CA TRP A 122 -10.80 1.88 -3.33
C TRP A 122 -10.06 3.13 -3.79
N HIS A 123 -8.89 2.94 -4.33
CA HIS A 123 -8.02 4.02 -4.78
C HIS A 123 -7.13 3.54 -5.93
N ALA A 124 -6.59 4.49 -6.68
CA ALA A 124 -5.53 4.23 -7.63
C ALA A 124 -4.18 4.58 -7.00
N ASP A 125 -3.20 3.69 -7.17
CA ASP A 125 -1.82 3.99 -6.79
C ASP A 125 -1.24 5.09 -7.70
N GLY A 126 -0.36 5.92 -7.13
CA GLY A 126 0.30 6.99 -7.85
C GLY A 126 -0.36 8.36 -7.66
N ASN A 127 -0.38 9.19 -8.70
CA ASN A 127 -0.90 10.57 -8.67
C ASN A 127 -2.35 10.67 -9.20
N SER A 128 -3.18 9.68 -8.94
CA SER A 128 -4.57 9.60 -9.44
C SER A 128 -4.70 9.41 -10.95
N ASP A 129 -3.64 9.56 -11.71
CA ASP A 129 -3.54 9.19 -13.11
C ASP A 129 -2.28 8.34 -13.33
N HIS A 130 -2.26 7.53 -14.39
CA HIS A 130 -1.16 6.63 -14.69
C HIS A 130 -0.07 7.26 -15.58
N TYR A 131 -0.12 8.57 -15.78
CA TYR A 131 0.74 9.31 -16.72
C TYR A 131 1.55 10.40 -16.04
N SER A 132 1.07 10.95 -14.93
CA SER A 132 1.76 12.05 -14.26
C SER A 132 3.05 11.61 -13.60
N VAL A 133 4.11 12.29 -13.97
CA VAL A 133 5.41 12.09 -13.33
C VAL A 133 5.43 12.71 -11.93
N TYR A 134 6.12 12.06 -11.02
CA TYR A 134 6.37 12.62 -9.70
C TYR A 134 7.27 13.86 -9.79
N LYS A 135 6.88 14.89 -9.05
CA LYS A 135 7.63 16.15 -8.93
C LYS A 135 7.75 16.53 -7.47
N ASN A 136 8.88 17.14 -7.12
CA ASN A 136 9.12 17.66 -5.78
C ASN A 136 8.95 16.63 -4.64
N LYS A 137 9.26 15.37 -4.91
CA LYS A 137 9.25 14.34 -3.87
C LYS A 137 10.48 14.49 -2.97
N PRO A 138 10.34 14.19 -1.66
CA PRO A 138 11.47 14.22 -0.73
C PRO A 138 12.63 13.32 -1.16
N ASN A 139 12.31 12.17 -1.74
CA ASN A 139 13.30 11.31 -2.37
C ASN A 139 13.56 11.74 -3.82
N PRO A 140 14.74 12.28 -4.13
CA PRO A 140 15.06 12.77 -5.49
C PRO A 140 14.97 11.70 -6.57
N GLN A 141 15.18 10.42 -6.21
CA GLN A 141 15.13 9.29 -7.16
C GLN A 141 13.72 9.06 -7.72
N MET A 142 12.69 9.56 -7.06
CA MET A 142 11.31 9.45 -7.54
C MET A 142 10.96 10.53 -8.58
N ASN A 143 11.66 11.67 -8.55
CA ASN A 143 11.33 12.79 -9.44
C ASN A 143 11.57 12.43 -10.90
N GLY A 144 10.64 12.83 -11.77
CA GLY A 144 10.66 12.50 -13.18
C GLY A 144 10.19 11.07 -13.52
N LYS A 145 9.82 10.26 -12.50
CA LYS A 145 9.39 8.88 -12.71
C LYS A 145 7.87 8.74 -12.56
N ILE A 146 7.35 7.66 -13.10
CA ILE A 146 5.95 7.25 -13.00
C ILE A 146 5.91 5.85 -12.37
N ARG A 147 5.05 5.64 -11.37
CA ARG A 147 4.80 4.31 -10.83
C ARG A 147 4.13 3.44 -11.90
N LYS A 148 4.67 2.27 -12.19
CA LYS A 148 4.16 1.34 -13.21
C LYS A 148 3.75 -0.01 -12.65
N ILE A 149 4.38 -0.45 -11.58
CA ILE A 149 4.10 -1.74 -10.96
C ILE A 149 3.77 -1.49 -9.49
N SER A 150 2.64 -2.00 -9.05
CA SER A 150 2.28 -2.11 -7.63
C SER A 150 2.35 -3.57 -7.21
N VAL A 151 2.82 -3.81 -6.01
CA VAL A 151 2.97 -5.15 -5.43
C VAL A 151 2.30 -5.18 -4.08
N THR A 152 1.44 -6.17 -3.87
CA THR A 152 0.82 -6.46 -2.57
C THR A 152 1.22 -7.85 -2.14
N ILE A 153 1.61 -8.01 -0.89
CA ILE A 153 2.00 -9.29 -0.29
C ILE A 153 1.21 -9.48 0.99
N ASN A 154 0.37 -10.50 1.03
CA ASN A 154 -0.29 -10.92 2.26
C ASN A 154 0.71 -11.69 3.13
N LEU A 155 0.80 -11.29 4.40
CA LEU A 155 1.73 -11.88 5.36
C LEU A 155 1.05 -12.81 6.37
N VAL A 156 -0.29 -12.85 6.36
CA VAL A 156 -1.11 -13.70 7.23
C VAL A 156 -2.04 -14.57 6.39
N ASP A 157 -2.51 -15.67 6.94
CA ASP A 157 -3.47 -16.53 6.26
C ASP A 157 -4.82 -15.84 6.12
N GLY A 158 -5.53 -16.10 5.01
CA GLY A 158 -6.84 -15.52 4.74
C GLY A 158 -7.93 -15.90 5.76
N SER A 159 -7.71 -16.96 6.56
CA SER A 159 -8.61 -17.34 7.65
C SER A 159 -8.49 -16.45 8.90
N GLU A 160 -7.47 -15.60 8.97
CA GLU A 160 -7.21 -14.71 10.10
C GLU A 160 -7.91 -13.34 10.01
N TYR A 161 -8.57 -13.06 8.87
CA TYR A 161 -9.26 -11.79 8.66
C TYR A 161 -10.49 -11.95 7.76
N GLU A 162 -11.38 -10.97 7.81
CA GLU A 162 -12.52 -10.83 6.90
C GLU A 162 -12.34 -9.59 6.02
N GLY A 163 -12.82 -9.66 4.76
CA GLY A 163 -12.68 -8.57 3.80
C GLY A 163 -11.38 -8.65 3.00
N GLY A 164 -10.88 -7.49 2.57
CA GLY A 164 -9.67 -7.41 1.74
C GLY A 164 -9.94 -7.68 0.26
N ASN A 165 -11.15 -7.40 -0.20
CA ASN A 165 -11.61 -7.57 -1.58
C ASN A 165 -10.95 -6.60 -2.53
#